data_16ce3f9a326169ff74ff222708f75107
#
_entry.id   16ce3f9a326169ff74ff222708f75107
#
_cell.length_a   1.000
_cell.length_b   1.000
_cell.length_c   1.000
_cell.angle_alpha   90.00
_cell.angle_beta   90.00
_cell.angle_gamma   90.00
#
_symmetry.space_group_name_H-M   'P 1'
#
loop_
_entity.id
_entity.type
_entity.pdbx_description
1 polymer ?
#
loop_
_entity_poly.entity_id
_entity_poly.type
_entity_poly.pdbx_seq_one_letter_code
_entity_poly.pdbx_strand_id
1 'polypeptide(L)'
;MDNSTQTQQIFPAPLERLNIYNGLSINAQRWEIAHSYHRNRQNTYFQSLFEPGIVSGLGIQILTDPPENAGPPYDQKNRWIRIQSGIAIDNLGNPIIIDAEADQSTLNQIENPRNFYIETDPLRCNSGTMHIVLSFAEPSFREEVKGDTLPEQFRIDQKTEKPAAHEIELCRVFIQTDDQGQVELKYPCNVFDPGPNELDLRYR
;
A
#
# COMPACT_ATOMS: atom_id res chain seq x y z
N MET A 1 -25.04 10.33 23.71
CA MET A 1 -24.05 9.39 24.29
C MET A 1 -22.84 9.44 23.38
N ASP A 2 -21.86 10.29 23.75
CA ASP A 2 -20.64 10.49 22.99
C ASP A 2 -19.74 9.27 23.13
N ASN A 3 -19.61 8.49 22.05
CA ASN A 3 -18.55 7.53 21.92
C ASN A 3 -17.30 8.24 21.35
N SER A 4 -16.61 8.96 22.21
CA SER A 4 -15.26 9.43 21.92
C SER A 4 -14.35 8.19 21.83
N THR A 5 -14.05 7.76 20.62
CA THR A 5 -13.00 6.78 20.35
C THR A 5 -11.68 7.41 20.80
N GLN A 6 -11.27 7.12 22.02
CA GLN A 6 -9.92 7.45 22.48
C GLN A 6 -8.94 6.69 21.60
N THR A 7 -8.29 7.40 20.72
CA THR A 7 -7.09 6.91 20.05
C THR A 7 -6.07 6.66 21.15
N GLN A 8 -5.88 5.40 21.52
CA GLN A 8 -4.82 5.01 22.43
C GLN A 8 -3.50 5.38 21.78
N GLN A 9 -2.89 6.43 22.25
CA GLN A 9 -1.52 6.78 21.89
C GLN A 9 -0.62 5.67 22.47
N ILE A 10 -0.21 4.75 21.61
CA ILE A 10 0.73 3.69 21.98
C ILE A 10 2.11 4.34 22.04
N PHE A 11 2.57 4.68 23.22
CA PHE A 11 3.95 5.10 23.39
C PHE A 11 4.88 3.91 23.12
N PRO A 12 5.88 4.06 22.24
CA PRO A 12 6.81 2.99 21.96
C PRO A 12 7.56 2.58 23.24
N ALA A 13 7.80 1.29 23.40
CA ALA A 13 8.65 0.79 24.48
C ALA A 13 10.08 1.33 24.33
N PRO A 14 10.84 1.47 25.44
CA PRO A 14 12.24 1.85 25.35
C PRO A 14 13.01 0.93 24.40
N LEU A 15 13.78 1.55 23.50
CA LEU A 15 14.54 0.81 22.50
C LEU A 15 15.78 0.16 23.15
N GLU A 16 15.96 -1.12 22.92
CA GLU A 16 17.13 -1.87 23.36
C GLU A 16 18.18 -1.90 22.24
N ARG A 17 19.45 -1.66 22.59
CA ARG A 17 20.58 -1.76 21.68
C ARG A 17 21.58 -2.80 22.14
N LEU A 18 22.31 -3.36 21.21
CA LEU A 18 23.40 -4.27 21.52
C LEU A 18 24.47 -3.58 22.38
N ASN A 19 24.81 -4.18 23.51
CA ASN A 19 25.94 -3.73 24.35
C ASN A 19 27.25 -4.32 23.80
N ILE A 20 28.07 -3.48 23.16
CA ILE A 20 29.30 -3.89 22.51
C ILE A 20 30.49 -3.76 23.47
N TYR A 21 31.26 -4.84 23.62
CA TYR A 21 32.49 -4.87 24.41
C TYR A 21 33.56 -5.72 23.72
N ASN A 22 34.83 -5.55 24.11
CA ASN A 22 35.95 -6.30 23.56
C ASN A 22 35.77 -7.80 23.81
N GLY A 23 35.88 -8.62 22.76
CA GLY A 23 35.67 -10.07 22.81
C GLY A 23 34.21 -10.52 22.61
N LEU A 24 33.29 -9.58 22.36
CA LEU A 24 31.92 -9.95 21.99
C LEU A 24 31.92 -10.72 20.66
N SER A 25 31.49 -11.96 20.70
CA SER A 25 31.23 -12.74 19.47
C SER A 25 29.92 -12.28 18.82
N ILE A 26 29.95 -11.96 17.54
CA ILE A 26 28.76 -11.58 16.75
C ILE A 26 28.20 -12.84 16.11
N ASN A 27 26.92 -13.11 16.37
CA ASN A 27 26.12 -14.11 15.70
C ASN A 27 24.89 -13.46 15.03
N ALA A 28 24.12 -14.23 14.27
CA ALA A 28 22.95 -13.73 13.54
C ALA A 28 21.95 -13.00 14.47
N GLN A 29 21.67 -13.56 15.65
CA GLN A 29 20.73 -12.95 16.62
C GLN A 29 21.24 -11.60 17.13
N ARG A 30 22.52 -11.46 17.44
CA ARG A 30 23.11 -10.19 17.91
C ARG A 30 23.14 -9.15 16.77
N TRP A 31 23.40 -9.62 15.56
CA TRP A 31 23.35 -8.77 14.38
C TRP A 31 21.93 -8.22 14.17
N GLU A 32 20.91 -9.09 14.29
CA GLU A 32 19.51 -8.70 14.19
C GLU A 32 19.12 -7.67 15.24
N ILE A 33 19.53 -7.83 16.51
CA ILE A 33 19.29 -6.84 17.57
C ILE A 33 19.88 -5.47 17.18
N ALA A 34 21.08 -5.44 16.63
CA ALA A 34 21.71 -4.19 16.21
C ALA A 34 20.97 -3.49 15.07
N HIS A 35 20.53 -4.26 14.05
CA HIS A 35 19.76 -3.72 12.94
C HIS A 35 18.36 -3.28 13.36
N SER A 36 17.65 -4.08 14.14
CA SER A 36 16.32 -3.76 14.65
C SER A 36 16.33 -2.49 15.51
N TYR A 37 17.39 -2.25 16.28
CA TYR A 37 17.52 -1.00 17.03
C TYR A 37 17.51 0.23 16.10
N HIS A 38 18.27 0.19 15.01
CA HIS A 38 18.33 1.33 14.07
C HIS A 38 17.01 1.51 13.33
N ARG A 39 16.39 0.43 12.85
CA ARG A 39 15.08 0.46 12.20
C ARG A 39 14.02 1.03 13.13
N ASN A 40 13.90 0.51 14.34
CA ASN A 40 12.90 0.96 15.31
C ASN A 40 13.12 2.41 15.74
N ARG A 41 14.37 2.85 15.85
CA ARG A 41 14.68 4.25 16.14
C ARG A 41 14.26 5.18 15.00
N GLN A 42 14.50 4.78 13.76
CA GLN A 42 14.05 5.53 12.59
C GLN A 42 12.52 5.60 12.51
N ASN A 43 11.84 4.48 12.72
CA ASN A 43 10.39 4.41 12.75
C ASN A 43 9.80 5.31 13.84
N THR A 44 10.42 5.33 15.04
CA THR A 44 10.00 6.23 16.12
C THR A 44 10.14 7.71 15.72
N TYR A 45 11.17 8.08 14.97
CA TYR A 45 11.30 9.44 14.46
C TYR A 45 10.18 9.77 13.46
N PHE A 46 9.90 8.88 12.52
CA PHE A 46 8.82 9.12 11.56
C PHE A 46 7.46 9.22 12.25
N GLN A 47 7.14 8.33 13.17
CA GLN A 47 5.91 8.40 13.96
C GLN A 47 5.78 9.69 14.78
N SER A 48 6.91 10.24 15.25
CA SER A 48 6.91 11.45 16.08
C SER A 48 6.78 12.73 15.28
N LEU A 49 7.19 12.75 14.02
CA LEU A 49 7.30 13.94 13.18
C LEU A 49 6.25 14.02 12.08
N PHE A 50 5.70 12.88 11.66
CA PHE A 50 4.78 12.81 10.53
C PHE A 50 3.51 12.05 10.89
N GLU A 51 2.40 12.47 10.33
CA GLU A 51 1.20 11.65 10.27
C GLU A 51 1.36 10.61 9.16
N PRO A 52 0.74 9.41 9.31
CA PRO A 52 0.72 8.40 8.25
C PRO A 52 0.09 8.97 6.98
N GLY A 53 0.68 8.68 5.83
CA GLY A 53 0.14 9.16 4.56
C GLY A 53 1.15 9.19 3.43
N ILE A 54 0.76 9.83 2.35
CA ILE A 54 1.58 9.99 1.15
C ILE A 54 2.54 11.17 1.35
N VAL A 55 3.84 10.89 1.24
CA VAL A 55 4.89 11.90 1.34
C VAL A 55 5.11 12.59 -0.01
N SER A 56 5.19 11.77 -1.08
CA SER A 56 5.37 12.29 -2.44
C SER A 56 4.95 11.27 -3.49
N GLY A 57 4.54 11.72 -4.66
CA GLY A 57 4.17 10.86 -5.78
C GLY A 57 2.89 10.06 -5.52
N LEU A 58 2.90 8.78 -5.86
CA LEU A 58 1.78 7.83 -5.74
C LEU A 58 0.53 8.30 -6.48
N GLY A 59 0.69 9.04 -7.59
CA GLY A 59 -0.41 9.46 -8.44
C GLY A 59 -1.14 8.25 -9.02
N ILE A 60 -2.45 8.40 -9.26
CA ILE A 60 -3.29 7.36 -9.85
C ILE A 60 -3.60 7.76 -11.29
N GLN A 61 -3.30 6.86 -12.22
CA GLN A 61 -3.61 7.00 -13.63
C GLN A 61 -4.61 5.91 -14.05
N ILE A 62 -5.69 6.29 -14.71
CA ILE A 62 -6.60 5.33 -15.34
C ILE A 62 -5.98 4.91 -16.68
N LEU A 63 -5.87 3.60 -16.91
CA LEU A 63 -5.43 3.05 -18.18
C LEU A 63 -6.65 2.82 -19.08
N THR A 64 -6.61 3.41 -20.28
CA THR A 64 -7.68 3.24 -21.28
C THR A 64 -7.76 1.80 -21.77
N ASP A 65 -6.60 1.22 -22.04
CA ASP A 65 -6.50 -0.16 -22.52
C ASP A 65 -5.88 -1.05 -21.44
N PRO A 66 -6.29 -2.32 -21.35
CA PRO A 66 -5.69 -3.27 -20.44
C PRO A 66 -4.22 -3.54 -20.82
N PRO A 67 -3.37 -3.99 -19.87
CA PRO A 67 -2.04 -4.46 -20.17
C PRO A 67 -2.06 -5.59 -21.22
N GLU A 68 -1.01 -5.69 -22.05
CA GLU A 68 -0.94 -6.65 -23.17
C GLU A 68 -1.16 -8.12 -22.75
N ASN A 69 -0.88 -8.47 -21.51
CA ASN A 69 -1.04 -9.82 -20.96
C ASN A 69 -2.36 -10.04 -20.21
N ALA A 70 -3.24 -9.04 -20.18
CA ALA A 70 -4.53 -9.17 -19.52
C ALA A 70 -5.49 -9.99 -20.39
N GLY A 71 -5.75 -11.22 -19.96
CA GLY A 71 -6.80 -12.07 -20.57
C GLY A 71 -8.15 -11.91 -19.85
N PRO A 72 -9.25 -12.48 -20.42
CA PRO A 72 -10.56 -12.44 -19.77
C PRO A 72 -10.51 -13.03 -18.33
N PRO A 73 -11.21 -12.43 -17.36
CA PRO A 73 -12.15 -11.30 -17.45
C PRO A 73 -11.51 -9.92 -17.31
N TYR A 74 -10.17 -9.80 -17.33
CA TYR A 74 -9.39 -8.60 -17.03
C TYR A 74 -9.08 -7.74 -18.27
N ASP A 75 -9.67 -8.06 -19.40
CA ASP A 75 -9.48 -7.39 -20.70
C ASP A 75 -10.38 -6.16 -20.91
N GLN A 76 -11.11 -5.74 -19.88
CA GLN A 76 -12.03 -4.61 -19.97
C GLN A 76 -11.29 -3.28 -19.98
N LYS A 77 -11.72 -2.37 -20.87
CA LYS A 77 -11.20 -1.00 -20.98
C LYS A 77 -11.61 -0.16 -19.78
N ASN A 78 -10.77 0.84 -19.48
CA ASN A 78 -11.03 1.81 -18.40
C ASN A 78 -11.32 1.15 -17.02
N ARG A 79 -10.72 -0.01 -16.77
CA ARG A 79 -10.86 -0.74 -15.51
C ARG A 79 -9.55 -0.90 -14.77
N TRP A 80 -8.47 -0.54 -15.42
CA TRP A 80 -7.14 -0.61 -14.86
C TRP A 80 -6.70 0.75 -14.35
N ILE A 81 -6.04 0.75 -13.21
CA ILE A 81 -5.30 1.90 -12.70
C ILE A 81 -3.82 1.57 -12.65
N ARG A 82 -3.00 2.59 -12.86
CA ARG A 82 -1.55 2.54 -12.64
C ARG A 82 -1.21 3.46 -11.49
N ILE A 83 -0.47 2.94 -10.53
CA ILE A 83 0.07 3.70 -9.42
C ILE A 83 1.45 4.21 -9.82
N GLN A 84 1.65 5.52 -9.79
CA GLN A 84 2.92 6.15 -10.08
C GLN A 84 3.92 5.91 -8.95
N SER A 85 5.22 6.06 -9.26
CA SER A 85 6.28 6.03 -8.26
C SER A 85 6.05 7.06 -7.17
N GLY A 86 6.53 6.75 -5.97
CA GLY A 86 6.39 7.66 -4.85
C GLY A 86 6.70 7.01 -3.51
N ILE A 87 6.45 7.75 -2.46
CA ILE A 87 6.78 7.39 -1.07
C ILE A 87 5.58 7.65 -0.18
N ALA A 88 5.26 6.67 0.67
CA ALA A 88 4.33 6.81 1.78
C ALA A 88 4.99 6.39 3.09
N ILE A 89 4.41 6.76 4.22
CA ILE A 89 4.81 6.33 5.55
C ILE A 89 3.57 5.79 6.26
N ASP A 90 3.65 4.56 6.78
CA ASP A 90 2.57 3.97 7.54
C ASP A 90 2.52 4.47 9.00
N ASN A 91 1.53 4.05 9.76
CA ASN A 91 1.38 4.44 11.17
C ASN A 91 2.43 3.82 12.10
N LEU A 92 3.20 2.85 11.63
CA LEU A 92 4.33 2.25 12.34
C LEU A 92 5.66 2.95 12.01
N GLY A 93 5.63 3.95 11.11
CA GLY A 93 6.79 4.69 10.66
C GLY A 93 7.61 3.96 9.60
N ASN A 94 7.06 2.91 8.99
CA ASN A 94 7.73 2.22 7.88
C ASN A 94 7.59 3.05 6.61
N PRO A 95 8.69 3.40 5.92
CA PRO A 95 8.61 3.98 4.60
C PRO A 95 8.20 2.91 3.58
N ILE A 96 7.28 3.26 2.70
CA ILE A 96 6.84 2.42 1.59
C ILE A 96 7.25 3.13 0.31
N ILE A 97 8.15 2.52 -0.46
CA ILE A 97 8.73 3.12 -1.66
C ILE A 97 8.25 2.32 -2.88
N ILE A 98 7.57 3.01 -3.79
CA ILE A 98 7.24 2.48 -5.12
C ILE A 98 8.20 3.11 -6.12
N ASP A 99 9.13 2.32 -6.65
CA ASP A 99 10.14 2.77 -7.59
C ASP A 99 9.57 2.93 -9.02
N ALA A 100 10.16 3.85 -9.79
CA ALA A 100 9.84 4.06 -11.18
C ALA A 100 10.23 2.87 -12.08
N GLU A 101 11.30 2.15 -11.72
CA GLU A 101 11.84 1.02 -12.49
C GLU A 101 11.18 -0.32 -12.16
N ALA A 102 10.30 -0.40 -11.18
CA ALA A 102 9.62 -1.63 -10.77
C ALA A 102 8.77 -2.30 -11.89
N ASP A 103 8.62 -1.62 -13.03
CA ASP A 103 7.87 -2.16 -14.19
C ASP A 103 8.56 -3.32 -14.92
N GLN A 104 9.88 -3.49 -14.80
CA GLN A 104 10.60 -4.44 -15.67
C GLN A 104 11.24 -5.63 -14.97
N SER A 105 11.69 -5.50 -13.74
CA SER A 105 12.46 -6.57 -13.08
C SER A 105 11.67 -7.38 -12.04
N THR A 106 10.56 -6.85 -11.53
CA THR A 106 9.77 -7.46 -10.47
C THR A 106 8.53 -8.21 -10.98
N LEU A 107 8.29 -8.22 -12.29
CA LEU A 107 7.16 -8.90 -12.93
C LEU A 107 7.13 -10.44 -12.71
N ASN A 108 8.22 -11.03 -12.22
CA ASN A 108 8.24 -12.43 -11.78
C ASN A 108 7.82 -12.62 -10.31
N GLN A 109 7.55 -11.54 -9.58
CA GLN A 109 7.01 -11.59 -8.23
C GLN A 109 5.55 -11.13 -8.27
N ILE A 110 4.66 -12.07 -8.20
CA ILE A 110 3.19 -11.95 -8.31
C ILE A 110 2.56 -10.97 -7.28
N GLU A 111 3.33 -10.35 -6.41
CA GLU A 111 2.83 -9.66 -5.23
C GLU A 111 2.83 -8.11 -5.32
N ASN A 112 3.40 -7.49 -6.37
CA ASN A 112 3.47 -6.01 -6.44
C ASN A 112 3.18 -5.43 -7.84
N PRO A 113 1.97 -5.59 -8.40
CA PRO A 113 1.64 -4.95 -9.68
C PRO A 113 1.39 -3.46 -9.48
N ARG A 114 2.13 -2.58 -10.18
CA ARG A 114 1.79 -1.15 -10.28
C ARG A 114 0.50 -0.92 -11.07
N ASN A 115 0.17 -1.86 -11.93
CA ASN A 115 -1.09 -1.87 -12.68
C ASN A 115 -2.08 -2.75 -11.93
N PHE A 116 -3.20 -2.18 -11.54
CA PHE A 116 -4.20 -2.82 -10.71
C PHE A 116 -5.56 -2.80 -11.39
N TYR A 117 -6.18 -3.97 -11.52
CA TYR A 117 -7.54 -4.10 -12.05
C TYR A 117 -8.56 -3.85 -10.95
N ILE A 118 -9.49 -2.94 -11.18
CA ILE A 118 -10.59 -2.71 -10.23
C ILE A 118 -11.65 -3.77 -10.44
N GLU A 119 -11.71 -4.71 -9.53
CA GLU A 119 -12.71 -5.76 -9.53
C GLU A 119 -14.08 -5.20 -9.18
N THR A 120 -15.09 -5.69 -9.88
CA THR A 120 -16.50 -5.39 -9.60
C THR A 120 -17.24 -6.69 -9.47
N ASP A 121 -16.80 -7.57 -8.59
CA ASP A 121 -17.58 -8.77 -8.29
C ASP A 121 -18.91 -8.33 -7.68
N PRO A 122 -20.05 -8.57 -8.36
CA PRO A 122 -21.38 -8.22 -7.84
C PRO A 122 -21.68 -8.94 -6.52
N LEU A 123 -21.00 -10.04 -6.22
CA LEU A 123 -21.11 -10.76 -4.95
C LEU A 123 -20.27 -10.12 -3.83
N ARG A 124 -19.26 -9.33 -4.18
CA ARG A 124 -18.40 -8.58 -3.23
C ARG A 124 -18.76 -7.10 -3.12
N CYS A 125 -19.35 -6.53 -4.17
CA CYS A 125 -19.69 -5.10 -4.24
C CYS A 125 -21.12 -4.91 -4.75
N ASN A 126 -22.11 -5.10 -3.90
CA ASN A 126 -23.42 -4.52 -4.13
C ASN A 126 -23.29 -3.00 -3.97
N SER A 127 -23.12 -2.27 -5.08
CA SER A 127 -23.04 -0.80 -5.11
C SER A 127 -22.37 -0.21 -3.84
N GLY A 128 -21.05 -0.34 -3.74
CA GLY A 128 -20.31 0.07 -2.56
C GLY A 128 -19.05 0.85 -2.90
N THR A 129 -18.51 1.52 -1.89
CA THR A 129 -17.22 2.17 -2.01
C THR A 129 -16.11 1.12 -2.00
N MET A 130 -15.28 1.12 -3.04
CA MET A 130 -14.05 0.35 -3.14
C MET A 130 -12.88 1.23 -2.73
N HIS A 131 -12.11 0.79 -1.75
CA HIS A 131 -10.89 1.43 -1.30
C HIS A 131 -9.67 0.73 -1.91
N ILE A 132 -8.76 1.49 -2.49
CA ILE A 132 -7.45 1.00 -2.94
C ILE A 132 -6.44 1.44 -1.90
N VAL A 133 -5.78 0.47 -1.29
CA VAL A 133 -4.89 0.69 -0.15
C VAL A 133 -3.49 0.15 -0.43
N LEU A 134 -2.51 0.84 0.14
CA LEU A 134 -1.10 0.48 0.11
C LEU A 134 -0.67 0.12 1.52
N SER A 135 0.04 -0.98 1.69
CA SER A 135 0.59 -1.41 2.97
C SER A 135 2.04 -1.86 2.84
N PHE A 136 2.80 -1.68 3.91
CA PHE A 136 4.14 -2.27 4.04
C PHE A 136 4.01 -3.79 4.18
N ALA A 137 4.85 -4.54 3.48
CA ALA A 137 4.93 -5.99 3.59
C ALA A 137 6.31 -6.38 4.12
N GLU A 138 6.34 -7.06 5.26
CA GLU A 138 7.59 -7.67 5.75
C GLU A 138 8.03 -8.75 4.77
N PRO A 139 9.30 -8.70 4.31
CA PRO A 139 9.82 -9.76 3.46
C PRO A 139 9.75 -11.10 4.21
N SER A 140 8.98 -12.04 3.70
CA SER A 140 8.95 -13.38 4.27
C SER A 140 10.25 -14.11 3.90
N PHE A 141 10.91 -14.69 4.90
CA PHE A 141 12.00 -15.64 4.67
C PHE A 141 11.43 -16.85 3.91
N ARG A 142 11.63 -16.87 2.58
CA ARG A 142 11.39 -18.07 1.79
C ARG A 142 12.75 -18.75 1.60
N GLU A 143 12.82 -20.05 1.89
CA GLU A 143 14.02 -20.89 1.64
C GLU A 143 14.48 -20.83 0.17
N GLU A 144 13.67 -20.31 -0.73
CA GLU A 144 13.92 -20.20 -2.16
C GLU A 144 14.55 -18.87 -2.60
N VAL A 145 14.79 -17.92 -1.69
CA VAL A 145 15.46 -16.66 -2.04
C VAL A 145 16.93 -16.96 -2.33
N LYS A 146 17.27 -17.02 -3.61
CA LYS A 146 18.65 -17.14 -4.05
C LYS A 146 19.37 -15.80 -3.88
N GLY A 147 20.02 -15.60 -2.76
CA GLY A 147 20.79 -14.38 -2.50
C GLY A 147 20.88 -14.05 -1.01
N ASP A 148 21.79 -13.15 -0.69
CA ASP A 148 22.06 -12.71 0.67
C ASP A 148 21.23 -11.47 1.06
N THR A 149 20.34 -10.98 0.17
CA THR A 149 19.53 -9.78 0.36
C THR A 149 18.05 -10.06 0.14
N LEU A 150 17.22 -9.43 0.97
CA LEU A 150 15.76 -9.42 0.83
C LEU A 150 15.33 -7.99 0.49
N PRO A 151 14.64 -7.74 -0.64
CA PRO A 151 14.09 -6.44 -0.95
C PRO A 151 12.93 -6.12 0.00
N GLU A 152 12.83 -4.85 0.39
CA GLU A 152 11.62 -4.36 1.02
C GLU A 152 10.43 -4.49 0.06
N GLN A 153 9.27 -4.86 0.59
CA GLN A 153 8.08 -5.15 -0.20
C GLN A 153 6.92 -4.25 0.22
N PHE A 154 5.99 -4.08 -0.69
CA PHE A 154 4.73 -3.44 -0.42
C PHE A 154 3.59 -4.27 -1.02
N ARG A 155 2.39 -4.02 -0.57
CA ARG A 155 1.19 -4.68 -1.04
C ARG A 155 0.13 -3.64 -1.38
N ILE A 156 -0.54 -3.85 -2.50
CA ILE A 156 -1.68 -3.05 -2.93
C ILE A 156 -2.89 -3.96 -2.91
N ASP A 157 -3.91 -3.56 -2.16
CA ASP A 157 -5.16 -4.30 -2.05
C ASP A 157 -6.36 -3.42 -2.40
N GLN A 158 -7.43 -4.07 -2.83
CA GLN A 158 -8.75 -3.45 -2.93
C GLN A 158 -9.69 -4.07 -1.91
N LYS A 159 -10.50 -3.24 -1.27
CA LYS A 159 -11.42 -3.67 -0.23
C LYS A 159 -12.64 -2.78 -0.13
N THR A 160 -13.74 -3.35 0.32
CA THR A 160 -14.99 -2.63 0.58
C THR A 160 -15.08 -2.06 1.98
N GLU A 161 -14.27 -2.59 2.87
CA GLU A 161 -14.16 -2.13 4.26
C GLU A 161 -13.26 -0.91 4.34
N LYS A 162 -13.45 -0.09 5.38
CA LYS A 162 -12.57 1.06 5.64
C LYS A 162 -11.12 0.60 5.81
N PRO A 163 -10.14 1.38 5.33
CA PRO A 163 -8.74 1.11 5.54
C PRO A 163 -8.40 0.92 7.02
N ALA A 164 -7.55 -0.04 7.31
CA ALA A 164 -6.99 -0.23 8.65
C ALA A 164 -5.94 0.84 8.95
N ALA A 165 -5.58 1.01 10.22
CA ALA A 165 -4.67 2.07 10.64
C ALA A 165 -3.26 1.99 10.01
N HIS A 166 -2.81 0.79 9.62
CA HIS A 166 -1.51 0.56 8.97
C HIS A 166 -1.57 0.63 7.44
N GLU A 167 -2.73 0.87 6.87
CA GLU A 167 -2.94 0.97 5.43
C GLU A 167 -3.06 2.44 5.01
N ILE A 168 -2.41 2.78 3.92
CA ILE A 168 -2.48 4.11 3.30
C ILE A 168 -3.49 4.06 2.17
N GLU A 169 -4.55 4.83 2.26
CA GLU A 169 -5.54 4.93 1.21
C GLU A 169 -4.98 5.72 0.03
N LEU A 170 -4.91 5.09 -1.14
CA LEU A 170 -4.45 5.73 -2.38
C LEU A 170 -5.59 6.42 -3.12
N CYS A 171 -6.74 5.78 -3.18
CA CYS A 171 -7.97 6.33 -3.71
C CYS A 171 -9.15 5.47 -3.29
N ARG A 172 -10.35 5.98 -3.52
CA ARG A 172 -11.58 5.20 -3.46
C ARG A 172 -12.44 5.46 -4.69
N VAL A 173 -13.33 4.53 -4.97
CA VAL A 173 -14.30 4.64 -6.06
C VAL A 173 -15.64 4.15 -5.56
N PHE A 174 -16.68 4.94 -5.73
CA PHE A 174 -18.04 4.45 -5.55
C PHE A 174 -18.47 3.72 -6.83
N ILE A 175 -18.46 2.38 -6.78
CA ILE A 175 -18.76 1.53 -7.93
C ILE A 175 -20.26 1.50 -8.19
N GLN A 176 -20.62 1.79 -9.43
CA GLN A 176 -22.00 1.62 -9.94
C GLN A 176 -21.94 0.97 -11.33
N THR A 177 -22.59 -0.17 -11.48
CA THR A 177 -22.70 -0.83 -12.77
C THR A 177 -23.77 -0.14 -13.63
N ASP A 178 -23.52 -0.11 -14.94
CA ASP A 178 -24.54 0.30 -15.91
C ASP A 178 -25.59 -0.83 -16.14
N ASP A 179 -26.56 -0.58 -17.01
CA ASP A 179 -27.63 -1.55 -17.36
C ASP A 179 -27.10 -2.85 -18.00
N GLN A 180 -25.83 -2.85 -18.43
CA GLN A 180 -25.14 -4.01 -19.01
C GLN A 180 -24.21 -4.70 -18.01
N GLY A 181 -24.18 -4.23 -16.76
CA GLY A 181 -23.31 -4.73 -15.71
C GLY A 181 -21.83 -4.30 -15.86
N GLN A 182 -21.57 -3.29 -16.70
CA GLN A 182 -20.22 -2.78 -16.92
C GLN A 182 -19.92 -1.59 -16.01
N VAL A 183 -18.63 -1.38 -15.75
CA VAL A 183 -18.12 -0.23 -15.01
C VAL A 183 -16.99 0.40 -15.82
N GLU A 184 -17.06 1.70 -15.97
CA GLU A 184 -16.02 2.49 -16.62
C GLU A 184 -15.48 3.54 -15.63
N LEU A 185 -14.21 3.42 -15.27
CA LEU A 185 -13.57 4.38 -14.36
C LEU A 185 -13.34 5.71 -15.08
N LYS A 186 -13.52 6.80 -14.34
CA LYS A 186 -13.33 8.18 -14.83
C LYS A 186 -12.58 9.03 -13.83
N TYR A 187 -11.92 10.07 -14.33
CA TYR A 187 -11.44 11.14 -13.47
C TYR A 187 -12.63 12.00 -13.00
N PRO A 188 -12.58 12.52 -11.78
CA PRO A 188 -13.68 13.30 -11.25
C PRO A 188 -13.91 14.58 -12.04
N CYS A 189 -15.15 14.83 -12.44
CA CYS A 189 -15.55 16.11 -13.01
C CYS A 189 -15.50 17.22 -11.95
N ASN A 190 -15.82 16.88 -10.71
CA ASN A 190 -15.69 17.75 -9.54
C ASN A 190 -14.87 17.03 -8.47
N VAL A 191 -13.65 17.49 -8.24
CA VAL A 191 -12.73 16.89 -7.25
C VAL A 191 -13.23 16.95 -5.81
N PHE A 192 -14.16 17.86 -5.51
CA PHE A 192 -14.78 17.99 -4.17
C PHE A 192 -16.02 17.13 -4.00
N ASP A 193 -16.57 16.61 -5.08
CA ASP A 193 -17.78 15.76 -5.07
C ASP A 193 -17.74 14.77 -6.23
N PRO A 194 -16.86 13.74 -6.16
CA PRO A 194 -16.77 12.70 -7.17
C PRO A 194 -18.05 11.91 -7.26
N GLY A 195 -18.51 11.68 -8.50
CA GLY A 195 -19.66 10.86 -8.81
C GLY A 195 -19.36 9.36 -8.84
N PRO A 196 -20.37 8.55 -9.22
CA PRO A 196 -20.18 7.12 -9.43
C PRO A 196 -19.10 6.84 -10.47
N ASN A 197 -18.26 5.82 -10.19
CA ASN A 197 -17.13 5.38 -11.02
C ASN A 197 -16.04 6.44 -11.23
N GLU A 198 -16.09 7.56 -10.51
CA GLU A 198 -15.02 8.55 -10.50
C GLU A 198 -14.02 8.29 -9.37
N LEU A 199 -12.74 8.57 -9.65
CA LEU A 199 -11.68 8.44 -8.65
C LEU A 199 -11.82 9.52 -7.57
N ASP A 200 -11.99 9.11 -6.32
CA ASP A 200 -11.98 10.02 -5.18
C ASP A 200 -10.59 10.00 -4.51
N LEU A 201 -9.91 11.13 -4.58
CA LEU A 201 -8.55 11.32 -4.06
C LEU A 201 -8.51 12.20 -2.80
N ARG A 202 -9.65 12.52 -2.20
CA ARG A 202 -9.74 13.46 -1.05
C ARG A 202 -9.20 12.89 0.26
N TYR A 203 -9.00 11.59 0.33
CA TYR A 203 -8.64 10.87 1.56
C TYR A 203 -7.21 10.32 1.55
N ARG A 204 -6.38 10.87 0.67
CA ARG A 204 -4.97 10.49 0.50
C ARG A 204 -4.09 11.13 1.57
#